data_64ecdbf328b0a26773a4a1e036914b76
#
_entry.id   64ecdbf328b0a26773a4a1e036914b76
#
_cell.length_a   1.000
_cell.length_b   1.000
_cell.length_c   1.000
_cell.angle_alpha   90.00
_cell.angle_beta   90.00
_cell.angle_gamma   90.00
#
_symmetry.space_group_name_H-M   'P 1'
#
loop_
_entity.id
_entity.type
_entity.pdbx_description
1 polymer ?
#
loop_
_entity_poly.entity_id
_entity_poly.type
_entity_poly.pdbx_seq_one_letter_code
_entity_poly.pdbx_strand_id
1 'polypeptide(L)' 'MKAKTKREKNIETIKIFLRSIGGDAELRENKLFKRFAIFPKGSETPCTDFLPLETLVYYMLGVLNSESTIRRIKNG' A
#
# COMPACT_ATOMS: atom_id res chain seq x y z
N MET A 1 14.06 -13.38 20.11
CA MET A 1 13.28 -12.93 18.95
C MET A 1 13.53 -11.44 18.72
N LYS A 2 13.93 -11.08 17.51
CA LYS A 2 14.16 -9.66 17.19
C LYS A 2 12.82 -8.95 17.01
N ALA A 3 12.68 -7.76 17.61
CA ALA A 3 11.52 -6.92 17.37
C ALA A 3 11.56 -6.43 15.93
N LYS A 4 10.38 -6.28 15.32
CA LYS A 4 10.29 -5.72 13.99
C LYS A 4 10.67 -4.25 14.00
N THR A 5 11.36 -3.79 12.95
CA THR A 5 11.64 -2.38 12.79
C THR A 5 10.35 -1.63 12.48
N LYS A 6 10.38 -0.30 12.65
CA LYS A 6 9.22 0.53 12.31
C LYS A 6 8.84 0.35 10.83
N ARG A 7 9.85 0.24 9.95
CA ARG A 7 9.64 0.00 8.53
C ARG A 7 8.90 -1.30 8.29
N GLU A 8 9.34 -2.38 8.94
CA GLU A 8 8.71 -3.69 8.79
C GLU A 8 7.26 -3.69 9.28
N LYS A 9 6.99 -3.01 10.40
CA LYS A 9 5.64 -2.89 10.94
C LYS A 9 4.73 -2.13 9.98
N ASN A 10 5.24 -1.07 9.38
CA ASN A 10 4.46 -0.27 8.43
C ASN A 10 4.14 -1.08 7.16
N ILE A 11 5.12 -1.82 6.65
CA ILE A 11 4.91 -2.68 5.48
C ILE A 11 3.85 -3.74 5.80
N GLU A 12 3.94 -4.36 6.96
CA GLU A 12 3.00 -5.38 7.40
C GLU A 12 1.58 -4.80 7.52
N THR A 13 1.47 -3.60 8.08
CA THR A 13 0.18 -2.91 8.22
C THR A 13 -0.47 -2.71 6.85
N ILE A 14 0.31 -2.26 5.87
CA ILE A 14 -0.21 -2.05 4.52
C ILE A 14 -0.64 -3.38 3.90
N LYS A 15 0.15 -4.43 4.06
CA LYS A 15 -0.19 -5.75 3.50
C LYS A 15 -1.46 -6.31 4.13
N ILE A 16 -1.64 -6.15 5.43
CA ILE A 16 -2.85 -6.58 6.13
C ILE A 16 -4.05 -5.81 5.59
N PHE A 17 -3.91 -4.51 5.42
CA PHE A 17 -4.99 -3.68 4.87
C PHE A 17 -5.38 -4.14 3.46
N LEU A 18 -4.40 -4.34 2.58
CA LEU A 18 -4.67 -4.79 1.21
C LEU A 18 -5.37 -6.14 1.19
N ARG A 19 -5.00 -7.02 2.10
CA ARG A 19 -5.64 -8.33 2.22
C ARG A 19 -7.08 -8.21 2.73
N SER A 20 -7.31 -7.28 3.66
CA SER A 20 -8.63 -7.11 4.28
C SER A 20 -9.68 -6.60 3.31
N ILE A 21 -9.28 -5.82 2.30
CA ILE A 21 -10.24 -5.33 1.30
C ILE A 21 -10.51 -6.33 0.19
N GLY A 22 -9.85 -7.50 0.23
CA GLY A 22 -10.13 -8.59 -0.70
C GLY A 22 -9.58 -8.43 -2.10
N GLY A 23 -8.69 -7.48 -2.32
CA GLY A 23 -8.02 -7.31 -3.60
C GLY A 23 -6.68 -8.02 -3.65
N ASP A 24 -6.15 -8.21 -4.84
CA ASP A 24 -4.82 -8.80 -5.06
C ASP A 24 -3.77 -7.73 -5.35
N ALA A 25 -4.01 -6.51 -4.90
CA ALA A 25 -3.06 -5.42 -5.06
C ALA A 25 -1.79 -5.70 -4.28
N GLU A 26 -0.67 -5.16 -4.76
CA GLU A 26 0.61 -5.36 -4.10
C GLU A 26 1.30 -4.04 -3.82
N LEU A 27 2.14 -4.06 -2.80
CA LEU A 27 2.98 -2.93 -2.43
C LEU A 27 4.31 -3.08 -3.15
N ARG A 28 4.71 -2.06 -3.92
CA ARG A 28 6.01 -2.04 -4.61
C ARG A 28 6.85 -0.88 -4.12
N GLU A 29 8.15 -1.14 -3.99
CA GLU A 29 9.12 -0.14 -3.55
C GLU A 29 9.92 0.37 -4.74
N ASN A 30 10.06 1.71 -4.83
CA ASN A 30 11.07 2.32 -5.67
C ASN A 30 12.32 2.50 -4.80
N LYS A 31 13.28 1.59 -4.97
CA LYS A 31 14.47 1.54 -4.11
C LYS A 31 15.37 2.76 -4.27
N LEU A 32 15.36 3.38 -5.45
CA LEU A 32 16.20 4.55 -5.72
C LEU A 32 15.79 5.74 -4.84
N PHE A 33 14.49 5.95 -4.70
CA PHE A 33 13.96 7.08 -3.93
C PHE A 33 13.39 6.67 -2.58
N LYS A 34 13.44 5.37 -2.24
CA LYS A 34 12.89 4.81 -1.00
C LYS A 34 11.42 5.18 -0.81
N ARG A 35 10.64 5.09 -1.89
CA ARG A 35 9.22 5.40 -1.89
C ARG A 35 8.42 4.18 -2.31
N PHE A 36 7.15 4.16 -1.92
CA PHE A 36 6.28 3.02 -2.12
C PHE A 36 4.99 3.45 -2.81
N ALA A 37 4.42 2.53 -3.58
CA ALA A 37 3.11 2.72 -4.20
C ALA A 37 2.37 1.39 -4.20
N ILE A 38 1.04 1.48 -4.34
CA ILE A 38 0.19 0.30 -4.41
C ILE A 38 -0.21 0.09 -5.87
N PHE A 39 0.02 -1.14 -6.35
CA PHE A 39 -0.30 -1.53 -7.72
C PHE A 39 -1.43 -2.56 -7.69
N PRO A 40 -2.52 -2.33 -8.43
CA PRO A 40 -3.53 -3.37 -8.60
C PRO A 40 -2.94 -4.58 -9.31
N LYS A 41 -3.49 -5.76 -9.06
CA LYS A 41 -3.01 -6.98 -9.68
C LYS A 41 -3.03 -6.87 -11.20
N GLY A 42 -1.89 -7.22 -11.81
CA GLY A 42 -1.76 -7.21 -13.26
C GLY A 42 -1.65 -5.84 -13.90
N SER A 43 -1.60 -4.78 -13.10
CA SER A 43 -1.49 -3.42 -13.61
C SER A 43 -0.06 -2.91 -13.51
N GLU A 44 0.39 -2.21 -14.55
CA GLU A 44 1.67 -1.51 -14.54
C GLU A 44 1.53 -0.08 -14.04
N THR A 45 0.31 0.36 -13.79
CA THR A 45 0.01 1.72 -13.33
C THR A 45 -0.37 1.66 -11.85
N PRO A 46 0.31 2.42 -10.98
CA PRO A 46 -0.05 2.43 -9.56
C PRO A 46 -1.38 3.17 -9.34
N CYS A 47 -2.10 2.75 -8.31
CA CYS A 47 -3.32 3.45 -7.91
C CYS A 47 -3.05 4.53 -6.86
N THR A 48 -1.81 4.66 -6.40
CA THR A 48 -1.36 5.73 -5.52
C THR A 48 -0.09 6.35 -6.07
N ASP A 49 0.24 7.56 -5.64
CA ASP A 49 1.56 8.12 -5.93
C ASP A 49 2.63 7.35 -5.16
N PHE A 50 3.88 7.44 -5.63
CA PHE A 50 5.01 6.91 -4.87
C PHE A 50 5.28 7.83 -3.70
N LEU A 51 5.10 7.32 -2.48
CA LEU A 51 5.17 8.10 -1.25
C LEU A 51 6.14 7.45 -0.27
N PRO A 52 6.73 8.25 0.64
CA PRO A 52 7.44 7.66 1.77
C PRO A 52 6.52 6.71 2.52
N LEU A 53 7.07 5.64 3.07
CA LEU A 53 6.27 4.58 3.68
C LEU A 53 5.30 5.08 4.76
N GLU A 54 5.78 5.96 5.64
CA GLU A 54 4.93 6.53 6.69
C GLU A 54 3.77 7.33 6.11
N THR A 55 4.06 8.12 5.08
CA THR A 55 3.03 8.91 4.39
C THR A 55 2.00 7.99 3.75
N LEU A 56 2.44 6.90 3.15
CA LEU A 56 1.54 5.94 2.53
C LEU A 56 0.62 5.27 3.57
N VAL A 57 1.15 4.95 4.74
CA VAL A 57 0.33 4.39 5.82
C VAL A 57 -0.77 5.36 6.22
N TYR A 58 -0.45 6.63 6.43
CA TYR A 58 -1.46 7.65 6.74
C TYR A 58 -2.47 7.81 5.62
N TYR A 59 -2.00 7.81 4.39
CA TYR A 59 -2.87 7.90 3.22
C TYR A 59 -3.86 6.75 3.20
N MET A 60 -3.41 5.54 3.47
CA MET A 60 -4.29 4.36 3.49
C MET A 60 -5.30 4.43 4.60
N LEU A 61 -4.90 4.86 5.79
CA LEU A 61 -5.81 4.94 6.93
C LEU A 61 -6.89 6.01 6.75
N GLY A 62 -6.57 7.07 6.00
CA GLY A 62 -7.52 8.17 5.79
C GLY A 62 -8.26 8.10 4.47
N VAL A 63 -7.51 8.04 3.36
CA VAL A 63 -8.05 8.20 2.01
C VAL A 63 -8.47 6.86 1.41
N LEU A 64 -7.67 5.80 1.61
CA LEU A 64 -7.97 4.50 1.01
C LEU A 64 -9.16 3.79 1.68
N ASN A 65 -9.68 4.34 2.77
CA ASN A 65 -10.91 3.84 3.36
C ASN A 65 -12.15 4.30 2.59
N SER A 66 -12.00 5.17 1.60
CA SER A 66 -13.13 5.58 0.79
C SER A 66 -13.52 4.43 -0.15
N GLU A 67 -14.82 4.28 -0.37
CA GLU A 67 -15.36 3.21 -1.21
C GLU A 67 -14.80 3.26 -2.64
N SER A 68 -14.68 4.45 -3.20
CA SER A 68 -14.17 4.59 -4.57
C SER A 68 -12.71 4.16 -4.69
N THR A 69 -11.89 4.45 -3.69
CA THR A 69 -10.48 4.07 -3.69
C THR A 69 -10.33 2.57 -3.52
N ILE A 70 -11.11 1.97 -2.62
CA ILE A 70 -11.11 0.52 -2.43
C ILE A 70 -11.51 -0.18 -3.74
N ARG A 71 -12.50 0.34 -4.42
CA ARG A 71 -12.95 -0.21 -5.70
C ARG A 71 -11.85 -0.15 -6.75
N ARG A 72 -11.10 0.95 -6.82
CA ARG A 72 -9.98 1.08 -7.75
C ARG A 72 -8.89 0.03 -7.47
N ILE A 73 -8.57 -0.21 -6.21
CA ILE A 73 -7.56 -1.19 -5.83
C ILE A 73 -8.01 -2.60 -6.23
N LYS A 74 -9.28 -2.93 -6.00
CA LYS A 74 -9.81 -4.25 -6.31
C LYS A 74 -9.90 -4.54 -7.80
N ASN A 75 -10.30 -3.55 -8.59
CA ASN A 75 -10.63 -3.76 -9.99
C ASN A 75 -9.53 -3.31 -10.94
N GLY A 76 -8.46 -2.74 -10.41
CA GLY A 76 -7.37 -2.24 -11.22
C GLY A 76 -7.73 -0.99 -11.91
#